data_64f66b657ffae63b57c4a5380a6791d9
#
_entry.id   64f66b657ffae63b57c4a5380a6791d9
#
_cell.length_a   1.000
_cell.length_b   1.000
_cell.length_c   1.000
_cell.angle_alpha   90.00
_cell.angle_beta   90.00
_cell.angle_gamma   90.00
#
_symmetry.space_group_name_H-M   'P 1'
#
loop_
_entity.id
_entity.type
_entity.pdbx_description
1 polymer ?
#
loop_
_entity_poly.entity_id
_entity_poly.type
_entity_poly.pdbx_seq_one_letter_code
_entity_poly.pdbx_strand_id
1 'polypeptide(L)'
;MRLPPAIITSTEEALREVLRFTGPADVVLSRYFRDHPRLGGRERGMIAESVYALLRRRNLYNHLSESGSGPQMRRLALLGLAEAAGIDALSGISDAEHTWLDQVMAIDRASLPSALRASMPDWIMSRLIAQFGEEEAMQLTDALNQPAPLDLRVNTLKSDRETAEASLTHAGIVCAPTPFSPLGLRMHKKPALQNMPIFKEGHVEVQDEGSQLLAQVLGAKRGEMVADFCAGAGGKTLALGAWMRNTGRLYAFDVSEKRLAKLKPRLARSGLSNVHPVLIAHENDAKIKRLAGKLDRVLVDAPCSGLGTLRRNPDMKWRQHEKDIQELNTKQGSILASAARLVKPGGRLVYATCSLL
;
A
#
# COMPACT_ATOMS: atom_id res chain seq x y z
N MET A 1 10.94 21.38 -17.03
CA MET A 1 12.34 21.24 -16.53
C MET A 1 12.87 19.90 -17.00
N ARG A 2 13.98 19.92 -17.72
CA ARG A 2 14.58 18.71 -18.35
C ARG A 2 15.22 17.80 -17.30
N LEU A 3 15.06 16.49 -17.48
CA LEU A 3 15.69 15.44 -16.69
C LEU A 3 17.13 15.19 -17.22
N PRO A 4 18.13 14.96 -16.34
CA PRO A 4 19.49 14.66 -16.80
C PRO A 4 19.51 13.33 -17.58
N PRO A 5 20.35 13.18 -18.64
CA PRO A 5 20.44 11.95 -19.44
C PRO A 5 20.71 10.69 -18.60
N ALA A 6 21.51 10.82 -17.53
CA ALA A 6 21.83 9.73 -16.62
C ALA A 6 20.61 9.07 -15.96
N ILE A 7 19.46 9.77 -15.88
CA ILE A 7 18.26 9.22 -15.26
C ILE A 7 17.69 8.05 -16.07
N ILE A 8 17.87 8.06 -17.39
CA ILE A 8 17.43 6.97 -18.27
C ILE A 8 18.16 5.68 -17.90
N THR A 9 19.49 5.74 -17.83
CA THR A 9 20.34 4.60 -17.44
C THR A 9 20.00 4.11 -16.04
N SER A 10 19.85 5.02 -15.07
CA SER A 10 19.46 4.64 -13.70
C SER A 10 18.06 4.02 -13.64
N THR A 11 17.12 4.46 -14.49
CA THR A 11 15.79 3.85 -14.58
C THR A 11 15.86 2.46 -15.22
N GLU A 12 16.69 2.27 -16.26
CA GLU A 12 16.92 0.95 -16.85
C GLU A 12 17.47 -0.06 -15.82
N GLU A 13 18.45 0.36 -15.03
CA GLU A 13 19.04 -0.47 -13.97
C GLU A 13 18.01 -0.83 -12.89
N ALA A 14 17.29 0.16 -12.40
CA ALA A 14 16.23 -0.04 -11.41
C ALA A 14 15.14 -1.00 -11.93
N LEU A 15 14.72 -0.86 -13.20
CA LEU A 15 13.76 -1.75 -13.85
C LEU A 15 14.31 -3.18 -13.95
N ARG A 16 15.57 -3.39 -14.33
CA ARG A 16 16.18 -4.74 -14.38
C ARG A 16 16.11 -5.44 -13.02
N GLU A 17 16.37 -4.70 -11.94
CA GLU A 17 16.30 -5.26 -10.60
C GLU A 17 14.84 -5.59 -10.18
N VAL A 18 13.91 -4.68 -10.42
CA VAL A 18 12.51 -4.83 -10.00
C VAL A 18 11.79 -5.91 -10.81
N LEU A 19 12.04 -5.99 -12.12
CA LEU A 19 11.39 -6.97 -13.01
C LEU A 19 11.87 -8.41 -12.80
N ARG A 20 12.89 -8.66 -11.97
CA ARG A 20 13.23 -10.00 -11.48
C ARG A 20 12.20 -10.55 -10.51
N PHE A 21 11.37 -9.69 -9.93
CA PHE A 21 10.34 -10.04 -8.94
C PHE A 21 10.85 -10.86 -7.74
N THR A 22 12.09 -10.67 -7.33
CA THR A 22 12.72 -11.34 -6.17
C THR A 22 12.18 -10.86 -4.82
N GLY A 23 11.40 -9.79 -4.81
CA GLY A 23 10.79 -9.20 -3.63
C GLY A 23 9.85 -8.05 -3.97
N PRO A 24 9.25 -7.41 -2.96
CA PRO A 24 8.42 -6.22 -3.15
C PRO A 24 9.20 -5.07 -3.82
N ALA A 25 8.56 -4.37 -4.77
CA ALA A 25 9.20 -3.33 -5.56
C ALA A 25 9.77 -2.19 -4.70
N ASP A 26 9.08 -1.80 -3.63
CA ASP A 26 9.54 -0.79 -2.67
C ASP A 26 10.84 -1.21 -1.95
N VAL A 27 10.96 -2.48 -1.60
CA VAL A 27 12.17 -3.03 -0.95
C VAL A 27 13.34 -3.07 -1.93
N VAL A 28 13.09 -3.50 -3.18
CA VAL A 28 14.11 -3.55 -4.24
C VAL A 28 14.59 -2.13 -4.57
N LEU A 29 13.68 -1.18 -4.79
CA LEU A 29 14.03 0.22 -5.04
C LEU A 29 14.76 0.87 -3.86
N SER A 30 14.34 0.59 -2.62
CA SER A 30 15.03 1.10 -1.43
C SER A 30 16.48 0.59 -1.33
N ARG A 31 16.72 -0.67 -1.73
CA ARG A 31 18.08 -1.22 -1.83
C ARG A 31 18.86 -0.52 -2.94
N TYR A 32 18.30 -0.44 -4.15
CA TYR A 32 18.90 0.22 -5.29
C TYR A 32 19.33 1.66 -4.94
N PHE A 33 18.47 2.44 -4.29
CA PHE A 33 18.79 3.82 -3.91
C PHE A 33 19.87 3.94 -2.82
N ARG A 34 20.03 2.95 -1.95
CA ARG A 34 21.13 2.90 -0.99
C ARG A 34 22.47 2.63 -1.67
N ASP A 35 22.44 1.76 -2.68
CA ASP A 35 23.63 1.38 -3.44
C ASP A 35 24.03 2.50 -4.43
N HIS A 36 23.12 3.46 -4.70
CA HIS A 36 23.33 4.64 -5.55
C HIS A 36 23.16 5.95 -4.77
N PRO A 37 24.06 6.28 -3.81
CA PRO A 37 23.90 7.42 -2.90
C PRO A 37 23.97 8.78 -3.60
N ARG A 38 24.53 8.85 -4.82
CA ARG A 38 24.63 10.08 -5.62
C ARG A 38 23.30 10.53 -6.21
N LEU A 39 22.30 9.65 -6.30
CA LEU A 39 20.96 10.02 -6.76
C LEU A 39 20.30 10.94 -5.73
N GLY A 40 19.92 12.14 -6.15
CA GLY A 40 19.19 13.10 -5.33
C GLY A 40 17.74 12.64 -5.08
N GLY A 41 17.07 13.23 -4.09
CA GLY A 41 15.70 12.87 -3.71
C GLY A 41 14.70 13.00 -4.86
N ARG A 42 14.87 14.00 -5.73
CA ARG A 42 14.04 14.20 -6.91
C ARG A 42 14.25 13.11 -7.98
N GLU A 43 15.49 12.75 -8.25
CA GLU A 43 15.82 11.69 -9.21
C GLU A 43 15.29 10.35 -8.73
N ARG A 44 15.45 10.03 -7.44
CA ARG A 44 14.86 8.84 -6.81
C ARG A 44 13.34 8.80 -6.94
N GLY A 45 12.68 9.95 -6.74
CA GLY A 45 11.23 10.09 -6.93
C GLY A 45 10.81 9.79 -8.37
N MET A 46 11.53 10.36 -9.34
CA MET A 46 11.25 10.17 -10.77
C MET A 46 11.46 8.71 -11.20
N ILE A 47 12.58 8.09 -10.82
CA ILE A 47 12.84 6.67 -11.08
C ILE A 47 11.75 5.80 -10.47
N ALA A 48 11.36 6.05 -9.22
CA ALA A 48 10.30 5.30 -8.56
C ALA A 48 8.96 5.43 -9.29
N GLU A 49 8.52 6.64 -9.63
CA GLU A 49 7.25 6.86 -10.34
C GLU A 49 7.25 6.17 -11.72
N SER A 50 8.38 6.20 -12.45
CA SER A 50 8.54 5.52 -13.74
C SER A 50 8.44 4.00 -13.61
N VAL A 51 9.11 3.42 -12.61
CA VAL A 51 9.03 1.99 -12.32
C VAL A 51 7.61 1.58 -11.93
N TYR A 52 6.94 2.36 -11.08
CA TYR A 52 5.57 2.07 -10.68
C TYR A 52 4.57 2.26 -11.83
N ALA A 53 4.76 3.22 -12.72
CA ALA A 53 3.95 3.38 -13.93
C ALA A 53 4.03 2.12 -14.80
N LEU A 54 5.25 1.63 -15.04
CA LEU A 54 5.46 0.40 -15.81
C LEU A 54 4.83 -0.82 -15.11
N LEU A 55 5.01 -1.00 -13.82
CA LEU A 55 4.44 -2.13 -13.08
C LEU A 55 2.89 -2.14 -13.13
N ARG A 56 2.26 -0.97 -13.13
CA ARG A 56 0.79 -0.86 -13.27
C ARG A 56 0.30 -1.35 -14.61
N ARG A 57 1.03 -1.07 -15.68
CA ARG A 57 0.60 -1.33 -17.07
C ARG A 57 1.64 -2.13 -17.85
N ARG A 58 2.24 -3.12 -17.23
CA ARG A 58 3.35 -3.90 -17.79
C ARG A 58 3.03 -4.52 -19.15
N ASN A 59 1.84 -5.13 -19.30
CA ASN A 59 1.46 -5.75 -20.58
C ASN A 59 1.35 -4.70 -21.69
N LEU A 60 0.76 -3.55 -21.37
CA LEU A 60 0.66 -2.43 -22.30
C LEU A 60 2.04 -1.93 -22.71
N TYR A 61 2.92 -1.64 -21.74
CA TYR A 61 4.25 -1.10 -22.08
C TYR A 61 5.15 -2.10 -22.77
N ASN A 62 5.03 -3.38 -22.45
CA ASN A 62 5.71 -4.41 -23.24
C ASN A 62 5.26 -4.36 -24.70
N HIS A 63 3.96 -4.35 -24.96
CA HIS A 63 3.39 -4.25 -26.30
C HIS A 63 3.85 -2.96 -27.04
N LEU A 64 3.73 -1.79 -26.40
CA LEU A 64 4.17 -0.53 -27.00
C LEU A 64 5.68 -0.54 -27.31
N SER A 65 6.47 -1.21 -26.48
CA SER A 65 7.91 -1.29 -26.69
C SER A 65 8.33 -2.10 -27.90
N GLU A 66 7.46 -2.96 -28.47
CA GLU A 66 7.76 -3.79 -29.64
C GLU A 66 8.01 -2.99 -30.92
N SER A 67 7.32 -1.84 -31.06
CA SER A 67 7.44 -0.98 -32.24
C SER A 67 8.71 -0.11 -32.27
N GLY A 68 9.44 -0.01 -31.15
CA GLY A 68 10.65 0.81 -31.06
C GLY A 68 11.94 0.07 -31.43
N SER A 69 13.00 0.79 -31.66
CA SER A 69 14.34 0.26 -31.95
C SER A 69 15.25 0.28 -30.70
N GLY A 70 16.35 -0.47 -30.73
CA GLY A 70 17.33 -0.54 -29.66
C GLY A 70 16.96 -1.48 -28.50
N PRO A 71 17.64 -1.42 -27.35
CA PRO A 71 17.43 -2.34 -26.22
C PRO A 71 16.04 -2.19 -25.60
N GLN A 72 15.32 -3.30 -25.39
CA GLN A 72 13.97 -3.29 -24.82
C GLN A 72 13.91 -2.57 -23.46
N MET A 73 14.90 -2.80 -22.60
CA MET A 73 14.92 -2.19 -21.26
C MET A 73 14.99 -0.66 -21.34
N ARG A 74 15.74 -0.13 -22.31
CA ARG A 74 15.80 1.32 -22.58
C ARG A 74 14.43 1.85 -23.03
N ARG A 75 13.75 1.14 -23.93
CA ARG A 75 12.42 1.53 -24.39
C ARG A 75 11.41 1.53 -23.23
N LEU A 76 11.45 0.52 -22.37
CA LEU A 76 10.60 0.48 -21.17
C LEU A 76 10.91 1.63 -20.20
N ALA A 77 12.19 1.97 -20.01
CA ALA A 77 12.58 3.10 -19.16
C ALA A 77 12.06 4.43 -19.74
N LEU A 78 12.19 4.61 -21.06
CA LEU A 78 11.69 5.80 -21.75
C LEU A 78 10.17 5.93 -21.65
N LEU A 79 9.41 4.85 -21.85
CA LEU A 79 7.96 4.83 -21.66
C LEU A 79 7.55 5.20 -20.23
N GLY A 80 8.21 4.60 -19.23
CA GLY A 80 7.94 4.92 -17.82
C GLY A 80 8.26 6.36 -17.45
N LEU A 81 9.37 6.91 -17.95
CA LEU A 81 9.76 8.31 -17.75
C LEU A 81 8.83 9.28 -18.48
N ALA A 82 8.43 8.96 -19.72
CA ALA A 82 7.46 9.75 -20.48
C ALA A 82 6.11 9.82 -19.78
N GLU A 83 5.62 8.70 -19.21
CA GLU A 83 4.38 8.68 -18.41
C GLU A 83 4.51 9.53 -17.13
N ALA A 84 5.68 9.49 -16.46
CA ALA A 84 5.87 10.17 -15.19
C ALA A 84 6.17 11.69 -15.33
N ALA A 85 6.82 12.11 -16.41
CA ALA A 85 7.34 13.48 -16.55
C ALA A 85 6.95 14.18 -17.84
N GLY A 86 6.41 13.45 -18.81
CA GLY A 86 6.20 13.93 -20.19
C GLY A 86 7.46 13.77 -21.06
N ILE A 87 7.26 13.64 -22.36
CA ILE A 87 8.33 13.43 -23.35
C ILE A 87 9.31 14.63 -23.38
N ASP A 88 8.78 15.86 -23.32
CA ASP A 88 9.57 17.11 -23.35
C ASP A 88 10.55 17.25 -22.17
N ALA A 89 10.32 16.50 -21.09
CA ALA A 89 11.21 16.50 -19.93
C ALA A 89 12.45 15.64 -20.16
N LEU A 90 12.43 14.72 -21.13
CA LEU A 90 13.52 13.82 -21.40
C LEU A 90 14.67 14.53 -22.13
N SER A 91 15.90 14.25 -21.74
CA SER A 91 17.08 14.70 -22.46
C SER A 91 18.03 13.51 -22.68
N GLY A 92 18.87 13.59 -23.74
CA GLY A 92 19.76 12.49 -24.11
C GLY A 92 19.04 11.33 -24.81
N ILE A 93 17.90 11.60 -25.42
CA ILE A 93 17.19 10.72 -26.36
C ILE A 93 17.49 11.17 -27.79
N SER A 94 17.50 10.23 -28.74
CA SER A 94 17.64 10.53 -30.15
C SER A 94 16.34 11.02 -30.76
N ASP A 95 16.39 11.69 -31.92
CA ASP A 95 15.20 12.11 -32.66
C ASP A 95 14.30 10.93 -33.01
N ALA A 96 14.87 9.77 -33.30
CA ALA A 96 14.11 8.54 -33.55
C ALA A 96 13.37 8.05 -32.31
N GLU A 97 14.01 8.11 -31.11
CA GLU A 97 13.35 7.78 -29.85
C GLU A 97 12.24 8.77 -29.50
N HIS A 98 12.46 10.07 -29.76
CA HIS A 98 11.45 11.09 -29.53
C HIS A 98 10.22 10.86 -30.42
N THR A 99 10.43 10.69 -31.74
CA THR A 99 9.35 10.40 -32.68
C THR A 99 8.58 9.13 -32.33
N TRP A 100 9.29 8.08 -31.94
CA TRP A 100 8.66 6.84 -31.48
C TRP A 100 7.81 7.05 -30.23
N LEU A 101 8.33 7.78 -29.23
CA LEU A 101 7.57 8.08 -28.01
C LEU A 101 6.28 8.88 -28.33
N ASP A 102 6.38 9.90 -29.18
CA ASP A 102 5.21 10.68 -29.61
C ASP A 102 4.13 9.78 -30.24
N GLN A 103 4.55 8.86 -31.12
CA GLN A 103 3.62 7.94 -31.77
C GLN A 103 2.94 6.99 -30.77
N VAL A 104 3.71 6.33 -29.89
CA VAL A 104 3.15 5.33 -28.97
C VAL A 104 2.37 5.95 -27.81
N MET A 105 2.72 7.16 -27.38
CA MET A 105 1.98 7.86 -26.33
C MET A 105 0.69 8.51 -26.84
N ALA A 106 0.61 8.79 -28.14
CA ALA A 106 -0.61 9.29 -28.81
C ALA A 106 -1.65 8.18 -29.07
N ILE A 107 -1.32 6.90 -28.93
CA ILE A 107 -2.27 5.80 -29.13
C ILE A 107 -3.45 5.95 -28.16
N ASP A 108 -4.67 5.97 -28.69
CA ASP A 108 -5.87 5.91 -27.87
C ASP A 108 -5.94 4.56 -27.14
N ARG A 109 -5.71 4.59 -25.85
CA ARG A 109 -5.71 3.39 -25.01
C ARG A 109 -7.07 2.69 -24.97
N ALA A 110 -8.17 3.42 -25.22
CA ALA A 110 -9.51 2.84 -25.25
C ALA A 110 -9.72 1.91 -26.45
N SER A 111 -8.99 2.14 -27.57
CA SER A 111 -9.03 1.30 -28.76
C SER A 111 -8.25 0.00 -28.66
N LEU A 112 -7.42 -0.16 -27.63
CA LEU A 112 -6.57 -1.34 -27.46
C LEU A 112 -7.36 -2.54 -26.91
N PRO A 113 -6.92 -3.80 -27.18
CA PRO A 113 -7.50 -4.99 -26.61
C PRO A 113 -7.63 -4.92 -25.10
N SER A 114 -8.73 -5.46 -24.56
CA SER A 114 -9.03 -5.43 -23.11
C SER A 114 -7.90 -6.01 -22.25
N ALA A 115 -7.22 -7.06 -22.70
CA ALA A 115 -6.07 -7.66 -22.00
C ALA A 115 -4.90 -6.69 -21.81
N LEU A 116 -4.61 -5.83 -22.81
CA LEU A 116 -3.57 -4.80 -22.72
C LEU A 116 -4.00 -3.65 -21.79
N ARG A 117 -5.27 -3.22 -21.90
CA ARG A 117 -5.85 -2.17 -21.07
C ARG A 117 -5.87 -2.56 -19.60
N ALA A 118 -6.41 -3.73 -19.27
CA ALA A 118 -6.46 -4.28 -17.93
C ALA A 118 -5.06 -4.47 -17.34
N SER A 119 -4.10 -4.88 -18.18
CA SER A 119 -2.71 -5.15 -17.76
C SER A 119 -2.64 -5.99 -16.47
N MET A 120 -3.43 -7.06 -16.44
CA MET A 120 -3.49 -8.05 -15.38
C MET A 120 -2.98 -9.41 -15.87
N PRO A 121 -2.45 -10.27 -14.99
CA PRO A 121 -2.27 -11.71 -15.29
C PRO A 121 -3.63 -12.35 -15.64
N ASP A 122 -3.62 -13.27 -16.60
CA ASP A 122 -4.85 -13.91 -17.13
C ASP A 122 -5.68 -14.59 -16.03
N TRP A 123 -5.02 -15.28 -15.11
CA TRP A 123 -5.70 -15.97 -14.01
C TRP A 123 -6.45 -14.99 -13.05
N ILE A 124 -5.89 -13.79 -12.79
CA ILE A 124 -6.56 -12.76 -12.01
C ILE A 124 -7.76 -12.22 -12.79
N MET A 125 -7.54 -11.88 -14.06
CA MET A 125 -8.61 -11.34 -14.92
C MET A 125 -9.77 -12.32 -15.05
N SER A 126 -9.49 -13.59 -15.29
CA SER A 126 -10.52 -14.65 -15.37
C SER A 126 -11.36 -14.76 -14.10
N ARG A 127 -10.74 -14.65 -12.92
CA ARG A 127 -11.47 -14.66 -11.63
C ARG A 127 -12.31 -13.40 -11.43
N LEU A 128 -11.77 -12.23 -11.78
CA LEU A 128 -12.54 -10.98 -11.68
C LEU A 128 -13.75 -11.00 -12.60
N ILE A 129 -13.59 -11.47 -13.85
CA ILE A 129 -14.71 -11.61 -14.80
C ILE A 129 -15.75 -12.61 -14.28
N ALA A 130 -15.33 -13.73 -13.74
CA ALA A 130 -16.24 -14.73 -13.18
C ALA A 130 -17.05 -14.20 -11.98
N GLN A 131 -16.47 -13.28 -11.21
CA GLN A 131 -17.11 -12.72 -10.00
C GLN A 131 -17.98 -11.50 -10.29
N PHE A 132 -17.56 -10.62 -11.19
CA PHE A 132 -18.17 -9.30 -11.40
C PHE A 132 -18.75 -9.10 -12.81
N GLY A 133 -18.48 -10.01 -13.75
CA GLY A 133 -18.72 -9.79 -15.18
C GLY A 133 -17.62 -8.96 -15.84
N GLU A 134 -17.62 -8.93 -17.18
CA GLU A 134 -16.51 -8.33 -17.94
C GLU A 134 -16.44 -6.79 -17.75
N GLU A 135 -17.57 -6.11 -17.81
CA GLU A 135 -17.63 -4.65 -17.72
C GLU A 135 -17.13 -4.15 -16.36
N GLU A 136 -17.66 -4.68 -15.25
CA GLU A 136 -17.27 -4.27 -13.90
C GLU A 136 -15.83 -4.68 -13.59
N ALA A 137 -15.37 -5.85 -14.07
CA ALA A 137 -13.99 -6.28 -13.94
C ALA A 137 -13.04 -5.32 -14.66
N MET A 138 -13.39 -4.80 -15.85
CA MET A 138 -12.59 -3.79 -16.55
C MET A 138 -12.56 -2.47 -15.79
N GLN A 139 -13.69 -1.96 -15.32
CA GLN A 139 -13.75 -0.74 -14.51
C GLN A 139 -12.89 -0.88 -13.23
N LEU A 140 -12.96 -2.04 -12.57
CA LEU A 140 -12.15 -2.33 -11.40
C LEU A 140 -10.64 -2.34 -11.72
N THR A 141 -10.23 -2.97 -12.82
CA THR A 141 -8.81 -2.98 -13.22
C THR A 141 -8.30 -1.58 -13.58
N ASP A 142 -9.12 -0.76 -14.23
CA ASP A 142 -8.77 0.64 -14.50
C ASP A 142 -8.57 1.43 -13.20
N ALA A 143 -9.44 1.25 -12.21
CA ALA A 143 -9.30 1.86 -10.89
C ALA A 143 -8.04 1.37 -10.15
N LEU A 144 -7.74 0.06 -10.20
CA LEU A 144 -6.57 -0.54 -9.57
C LEU A 144 -5.24 -0.12 -10.21
N ASN A 145 -5.25 0.23 -11.49
CA ASN A 145 -4.08 0.72 -12.23
C ASN A 145 -3.82 2.22 -12.01
N GLN A 146 -4.65 2.93 -11.24
CA GLN A 146 -4.37 4.33 -10.85
C GLN A 146 -3.42 4.39 -9.65
N PRO A 147 -2.61 5.46 -9.52
CA PRO A 147 -1.85 5.71 -8.31
C PRO A 147 -2.75 5.85 -7.07
N ALA A 148 -2.31 5.34 -5.94
CA ALA A 148 -3.03 5.54 -4.69
C ALA A 148 -2.80 6.95 -4.14
N PRO A 149 -3.85 7.60 -3.57
CA PRO A 149 -3.67 8.81 -2.80
C PRO A 149 -2.86 8.54 -1.53
N LEU A 150 -2.31 9.59 -0.93
CA LEU A 150 -1.71 9.51 0.39
C LEU A 150 -2.75 9.98 1.42
N ASP A 151 -3.19 9.05 2.26
CA ASP A 151 -4.13 9.35 3.34
C ASP A 151 -3.42 9.33 4.70
N LEU A 152 -3.79 10.27 5.55
CA LEU A 152 -3.38 10.37 6.93
C LEU A 152 -4.57 10.08 7.83
N ARG A 153 -4.33 9.44 8.96
CA ARG A 153 -5.29 9.35 10.07
C ARG A 153 -4.84 10.26 11.20
N VAL A 154 -5.74 11.09 11.67
CA VAL A 154 -5.50 11.93 12.84
C VAL A 154 -5.51 11.07 14.12
N ASN A 155 -4.57 11.34 15.01
CA ASN A 155 -4.49 10.72 16.32
C ASN A 155 -5.33 11.52 17.33
N THR A 156 -6.50 11.01 17.65
CA THR A 156 -7.47 11.68 18.54
C THR A 156 -7.04 11.80 20.00
N LEU A 157 -5.88 11.26 20.38
CA LEU A 157 -5.27 11.53 21.68
C LEU A 157 -4.51 12.85 21.71
N LYS A 158 -4.13 13.39 20.56
CA LYS A 158 -3.22 14.54 20.44
C LYS A 158 -3.80 15.69 19.63
N SER A 159 -4.76 15.42 18.75
CA SER A 159 -5.35 16.41 17.85
C SER A 159 -6.76 16.00 17.42
N ASP A 160 -7.48 16.92 16.87
CA ASP A 160 -8.68 16.70 16.06
C ASP A 160 -8.36 16.92 14.57
N ARG A 161 -9.33 16.62 13.68
CA ARG A 161 -9.11 16.69 12.24
C ARG A 161 -8.93 18.12 11.75
N GLU A 162 -9.70 19.03 12.29
CA GLU A 162 -9.71 20.46 11.94
C GLU A 162 -8.37 21.11 12.31
N THR A 163 -7.86 20.84 13.51
CA THR A 163 -6.53 21.30 13.97
C THR A 163 -5.40 20.71 13.13
N ALA A 164 -5.47 19.44 12.80
CA ALA A 164 -4.45 18.77 11.97
C ALA A 164 -4.46 19.32 10.53
N GLU A 165 -5.63 19.57 9.94
CA GLU A 165 -5.79 20.16 8.61
C GLU A 165 -5.24 21.59 8.58
N ALA A 166 -5.57 22.41 9.57
CA ALA A 166 -5.05 23.78 9.71
C ALA A 166 -3.52 23.79 9.83
N SER A 167 -2.94 22.88 10.62
CA SER A 167 -1.49 22.75 10.79
C SER A 167 -0.78 22.39 9.48
N LEU A 168 -1.36 21.45 8.69
CA LEU A 168 -0.84 21.06 7.37
C LEU A 168 -0.93 22.23 6.38
N THR A 169 -2.06 22.93 6.37
CA THR A 169 -2.28 24.10 5.50
C THR A 169 -1.30 25.23 5.82
N HIS A 170 -1.05 25.49 7.09
CA HIS A 170 -0.05 26.48 7.52
C HIS A 170 1.37 26.11 7.07
N ALA A 171 1.66 24.80 7.00
CA ALA A 171 2.92 24.29 6.45
C ALA A 171 2.96 24.26 4.91
N GLY A 172 1.99 24.86 4.22
CA GLY A 172 1.90 24.91 2.75
C GLY A 172 1.46 23.60 2.09
N ILE A 173 0.84 22.71 2.85
CA ILE A 173 0.41 21.39 2.36
C ILE A 173 -1.10 21.37 2.19
N VAL A 174 -1.54 21.17 0.94
CA VAL A 174 -2.97 21.07 0.61
C VAL A 174 -3.44 19.64 0.87
N CYS A 175 -4.47 19.54 1.71
CA CYS A 175 -5.19 18.29 1.99
C CYS A 175 -6.69 18.55 2.10
N ALA A 176 -7.47 17.48 2.12
CA ALA A 176 -8.92 17.55 2.32
C ALA A 176 -9.37 16.35 3.17
N PRO A 177 -10.52 16.44 3.86
CA PRO A 177 -11.14 15.29 4.51
C PRO A 177 -11.31 14.11 3.54
N THR A 178 -11.07 12.88 4.03
CA THR A 178 -11.40 11.69 3.24
C THR A 178 -12.92 11.47 3.22
N PRO A 179 -13.48 10.82 2.17
CA PRO A 179 -14.93 10.69 2.01
C PRO A 179 -15.67 9.97 3.15
N PHE A 180 -15.04 8.98 3.77
CA PHE A 180 -15.73 8.06 4.67
C PHE A 180 -15.18 8.06 6.09
N SER A 181 -13.86 8.29 6.27
CA SER A 181 -13.27 8.30 7.61
C SER A 181 -13.41 9.66 8.27
N PRO A 182 -14.00 9.75 9.49
CA PRO A 182 -14.10 11.01 10.23
C PRO A 182 -12.75 11.55 10.69
N LEU A 183 -11.69 10.73 10.65
CA LEU A 183 -10.33 11.07 11.08
C LEU A 183 -9.35 11.15 9.91
N GLY A 184 -9.82 10.96 8.69
CA GLY A 184 -8.98 10.88 7.50
C GLY A 184 -8.73 12.25 6.87
N LEU A 185 -7.48 12.48 6.45
CA LEU A 185 -7.06 13.60 5.60
C LEU A 185 -6.36 13.05 4.36
N ARG A 186 -6.82 13.44 3.18
CA ARG A 186 -6.23 13.06 1.88
C ARG A 186 -5.32 14.14 1.37
N MET A 187 -4.09 13.78 1.08
CA MET A 187 -3.07 14.70 0.59
C MET A 187 -3.16 14.85 -0.92
N HIS A 188 -3.09 16.09 -1.43
CA HIS A 188 -3.02 16.35 -2.88
C HIS A 188 -1.66 15.96 -3.49
N LYS A 189 -0.59 16.10 -2.70
CA LYS A 189 0.79 15.73 -3.09
C LYS A 189 1.40 14.86 -1.99
N LYS A 190 2.49 14.18 -2.29
CA LYS A 190 3.24 13.36 -1.32
C LYS A 190 4.41 14.17 -0.73
N PRO A 191 4.21 14.91 0.37
CA PRO A 191 5.31 15.65 1.01
C PRO A 191 6.23 14.71 1.79
N ALA A 192 7.42 15.19 2.18
CA ALA A 192 8.34 14.48 3.05
C ALA A 192 7.86 14.50 4.52
N LEU A 193 6.74 13.82 4.80
CA LEU A 193 6.04 13.83 6.09
C LEU A 193 6.95 13.51 7.28
N GLN A 194 7.91 12.60 7.11
CA GLN A 194 8.85 12.19 8.17
C GLN A 194 9.67 13.34 8.74
N ASN A 195 9.75 14.46 8.03
CA ASN A 195 10.49 15.66 8.47
C ASN A 195 9.59 16.67 9.19
N MET A 196 8.27 16.50 9.13
CA MET A 196 7.30 17.46 9.64
C MET A 196 7.02 17.26 11.13
N PRO A 197 6.88 18.36 11.93
CA PRO A 197 6.54 18.29 13.35
C PRO A 197 5.26 17.48 13.61
N ILE A 198 4.18 17.76 12.89
CA ILE A 198 2.88 17.09 13.04
C ILE A 198 2.98 15.54 12.94
N PHE A 199 3.91 15.03 12.12
CA PHE A 199 4.17 13.60 12.02
C PHE A 199 5.12 13.10 13.11
N LYS A 200 6.22 13.82 13.37
CA LYS A 200 7.22 13.46 14.40
C LYS A 200 6.61 13.42 15.79
N GLU A 201 5.72 14.32 16.08
CA GLU A 201 5.01 14.42 17.36
C GLU A 201 3.82 13.47 17.46
N GLY A 202 3.45 12.78 16.36
CA GLY A 202 2.43 11.76 16.34
C GLY A 202 0.99 12.27 16.37
N HIS A 203 0.75 13.48 15.88
CA HIS A 203 -0.59 14.02 15.67
C HIS A 203 -1.30 13.31 14.50
N VAL A 204 -0.53 12.86 13.52
CA VAL A 204 -1.03 12.12 12.36
C VAL A 204 -0.21 10.84 12.12
N GLU A 205 -0.85 9.86 11.48
CA GLU A 205 -0.24 8.61 11.06
C GLU A 205 -0.61 8.32 9.60
N VAL A 206 0.34 7.83 8.80
CA VAL A 206 0.04 7.39 7.43
C VAL A 206 -0.79 6.12 7.51
N GLN A 207 -2.03 6.20 7.04
CA GLN A 207 -2.93 5.06 6.99
C GLN A 207 -4.00 5.28 5.92
N ASP A 208 -4.17 4.26 5.08
CA ASP A 208 -5.22 4.21 4.07
C ASP A 208 -6.61 4.32 4.70
N GLU A 209 -7.53 5.02 4.06
CA GLU A 209 -8.88 5.26 4.58
C GLU A 209 -9.62 3.96 4.90
N GLY A 210 -9.57 2.94 4.02
CA GLY A 210 -10.20 1.65 4.28
C GLY A 210 -9.68 0.97 5.56
N SER A 211 -8.37 1.09 5.82
CA SER A 211 -7.77 0.60 7.07
C SER A 211 -8.21 1.38 8.32
N GLN A 212 -8.52 2.67 8.17
CA GLN A 212 -9.09 3.48 9.26
C GLN A 212 -10.52 3.03 9.59
N LEU A 213 -11.34 2.77 8.56
CA LEU A 213 -12.71 2.31 8.70
C LEU A 213 -12.80 0.94 9.39
N LEU A 214 -11.87 0.02 9.12
CA LEU A 214 -11.86 -1.28 9.80
C LEU A 214 -11.71 -1.15 11.32
N ALA A 215 -10.85 -0.25 11.79
CA ALA A 215 -10.72 0.03 13.21
C ALA A 215 -12.00 0.66 13.79
N GLN A 216 -12.67 1.51 13.03
CA GLN A 216 -13.95 2.12 13.42
C GLN A 216 -15.08 1.09 13.50
N VAL A 217 -15.20 0.18 12.52
CA VAL A 217 -16.21 -0.89 12.47
C VAL A 217 -16.08 -1.83 13.66
N LEU A 218 -14.88 -2.12 14.14
CA LEU A 218 -14.69 -2.88 15.37
C LEU A 218 -15.36 -2.18 16.57
N GLY A 219 -15.32 -0.86 16.61
CA GLY A 219 -16.00 -0.03 17.60
C GLY A 219 -15.46 -0.25 19.01
N ALA A 220 -14.13 -0.36 19.17
CA ALA A 220 -13.49 -0.52 20.46
C ALA A 220 -13.81 0.64 21.41
N LYS A 221 -14.07 0.34 22.68
CA LYS A 221 -14.50 1.31 23.71
C LYS A 221 -13.48 1.42 24.84
N ARG A 222 -13.62 2.49 25.62
CA ARG A 222 -12.81 2.70 26.83
C ARG A 222 -12.96 1.53 27.80
N GLY A 223 -11.84 1.09 28.39
CA GLY A 223 -11.80 0.05 29.42
C GLY A 223 -11.91 -1.39 28.90
N GLU A 224 -12.21 -1.61 27.61
CA GLU A 224 -12.35 -2.94 27.02
C GLU A 224 -11.00 -3.68 26.93
N MET A 225 -11.08 -5.01 26.83
CA MET A 225 -10.00 -5.90 26.42
C MET A 225 -10.14 -6.21 24.93
N VAL A 226 -9.19 -5.77 24.15
CA VAL A 226 -9.23 -5.83 22.66
C VAL A 226 -7.99 -6.56 22.14
N ALA A 227 -8.13 -7.27 21.01
CA ALA A 227 -6.98 -7.78 20.27
C ALA A 227 -7.01 -7.33 18.81
N ASP A 228 -5.82 -6.96 18.32
CA ASP A 228 -5.46 -6.91 16.90
C ASP A 228 -4.67 -8.19 16.62
N PHE A 229 -5.30 -9.18 15.97
CA PHE A 229 -4.80 -10.54 15.89
C PHE A 229 -3.68 -10.73 14.85
N CYS A 230 -3.60 -9.83 13.86
CA CYS A 230 -2.56 -9.79 12.84
C CYS A 230 -2.00 -8.37 12.73
N ALA A 231 -1.45 -7.86 13.83
CA ALA A 231 -1.15 -6.45 14.05
C ALA A 231 -0.16 -5.84 13.04
N GLY A 232 0.75 -6.64 12.50
CA GLY A 232 1.77 -6.17 11.59
C GLY A 232 2.64 -5.08 12.19
N ALA A 233 2.77 -3.95 11.50
CA ALA A 233 3.46 -2.76 12.00
C ALA A 233 2.56 -1.83 12.85
N GLY A 234 1.35 -2.28 13.21
CA GLY A 234 0.49 -1.64 14.19
C GLY A 234 -0.39 -0.50 13.68
N GLY A 235 -0.62 -0.36 12.37
CA GLY A 235 -1.46 0.71 11.85
C GLY A 235 -2.87 0.73 12.45
N LYS A 236 -3.55 -0.43 12.45
CA LYS A 236 -4.87 -0.61 13.06
C LYS A 236 -4.81 -0.63 14.58
N THR A 237 -3.78 -1.26 15.17
CA THR A 237 -3.51 -1.21 16.61
C THR A 237 -3.50 0.22 17.15
N LEU A 238 -2.78 1.13 16.49
CA LEU A 238 -2.71 2.54 16.90
C LEU A 238 -4.07 3.24 16.80
N ALA A 239 -4.87 2.91 15.78
CA ALA A 239 -6.23 3.42 15.63
C ALA A 239 -7.13 2.93 16.79
N LEU A 240 -7.10 1.65 17.09
CA LEU A 240 -7.86 1.04 18.17
C LEU A 240 -7.49 1.63 19.54
N GLY A 241 -6.19 1.77 19.83
CA GLY A 241 -5.73 2.39 21.08
C GLY A 241 -6.22 3.82 21.26
N ALA A 242 -6.27 4.60 20.17
CA ALA A 242 -6.82 5.96 20.17
C ALA A 242 -8.33 5.96 20.41
N TRP A 243 -9.12 5.07 19.75
CA TRP A 243 -10.55 4.88 20.02
C TRP A 243 -10.85 4.49 21.47
N MET A 244 -10.00 3.65 22.06
CA MET A 244 -10.09 3.26 23.48
C MET A 244 -9.66 4.39 24.44
N ARG A 245 -9.26 5.56 23.92
CA ARG A 245 -8.75 6.69 24.72
C ARG A 245 -7.60 6.28 25.65
N ASN A 246 -6.71 5.41 25.13
CA ASN A 246 -5.56 4.91 25.89
C ASN A 246 -5.93 4.22 27.22
N THR A 247 -7.09 3.57 27.30
CA THR A 247 -7.59 2.84 28.47
C THR A 247 -7.88 1.39 28.13
N GLY A 248 -8.11 0.54 29.16
CA GLY A 248 -8.29 -0.89 28.95
C GLY A 248 -6.99 -1.60 28.54
N ARG A 249 -7.10 -2.69 27.79
CA ARG A 249 -5.94 -3.47 27.36
C ARG A 249 -6.06 -3.88 25.90
N LEU A 250 -5.07 -3.51 25.09
CA LEU A 250 -5.02 -3.83 23.66
C LEU A 250 -3.84 -4.76 23.37
N TYR A 251 -4.12 -6.00 23.01
CA TYR A 251 -3.11 -6.96 22.57
C TYR A 251 -2.87 -6.80 21.07
N ALA A 252 -1.59 -6.72 20.68
CA ALA A 252 -1.15 -6.68 19.29
C ALA A 252 -0.35 -7.96 18.98
N PHE A 253 -1.02 -8.97 18.42
CA PHE A 253 -0.40 -10.23 18.06
C PHE A 253 0.16 -10.22 16.65
N ASP A 254 1.36 -10.76 16.47
CA ASP A 254 1.91 -11.06 15.14
C ASP A 254 2.94 -12.20 15.27
N VAL A 255 3.09 -12.96 14.17
CA VAL A 255 4.12 -14.02 14.05
C VAL A 255 5.47 -13.48 13.60
N SER A 256 5.57 -12.21 13.22
CA SER A 256 6.78 -11.58 12.70
C SER A 256 7.34 -10.59 13.71
N GLU A 257 8.44 -10.96 14.35
CA GLU A 257 9.19 -10.06 15.22
C GLU A 257 9.62 -8.78 14.52
N LYS A 258 10.06 -8.89 13.25
CA LYS A 258 10.45 -7.74 12.42
C LYS A 258 9.30 -6.73 12.22
N ARG A 259 8.06 -7.21 12.10
CA ARG A 259 6.89 -6.33 11.98
C ARG A 259 6.55 -5.69 13.32
N LEU A 260 6.53 -6.45 14.42
CA LEU A 260 6.30 -5.92 15.76
C LEU A 260 7.38 -4.92 16.20
N ALA A 261 8.64 -5.12 15.79
CA ALA A 261 9.70 -4.16 16.05
C ALA A 261 9.41 -2.78 15.44
N LYS A 262 8.75 -2.72 14.29
CA LYS A 262 8.31 -1.46 13.66
C LYS A 262 7.17 -0.76 14.42
N LEU A 263 6.38 -1.49 15.20
CA LEU A 263 5.32 -0.94 16.04
C LEU A 263 5.89 -0.11 17.20
N LYS A 264 7.01 -0.53 17.81
CA LYS A 264 7.59 0.12 19.00
C LYS A 264 7.82 1.63 18.84
N PRO A 265 8.53 2.14 17.83
CA PRO A 265 8.72 3.59 17.66
C PRO A 265 7.42 4.33 17.34
N ARG A 266 6.45 3.68 16.69
CA ARG A 266 5.14 4.25 16.41
C ARG A 266 4.31 4.39 17.69
N LEU A 267 4.35 3.42 18.60
CA LEU A 267 3.72 3.52 19.93
C LEU A 267 4.30 4.68 20.73
N ALA A 268 5.62 4.81 20.80
CA ALA A 268 6.26 5.92 21.49
C ALA A 268 5.78 7.28 20.94
N ARG A 269 5.72 7.41 19.62
CA ARG A 269 5.25 8.63 18.95
C ARG A 269 3.76 8.89 19.18
N SER A 270 2.92 7.86 19.22
CA SER A 270 1.47 7.99 19.36
C SER A 270 1.01 8.43 20.76
N GLY A 271 1.81 8.20 21.79
CA GLY A 271 1.44 8.43 23.19
C GLY A 271 0.60 7.32 23.83
N LEU A 272 0.45 6.17 23.14
CA LEU A 272 -0.29 5.02 23.66
C LEU A 272 0.55 4.21 24.65
N SER A 273 -0.04 3.84 25.78
CA SER A 273 0.56 2.98 26.81
C SER A 273 -0.26 1.72 27.12
N ASN A 274 -1.48 1.61 26.56
CA ASN A 274 -2.37 0.47 26.79
C ASN A 274 -2.18 -0.69 25.81
N VAL A 275 -1.18 -0.59 24.90
CA VAL A 275 -0.89 -1.59 23.87
C VAL A 275 0.18 -2.57 24.34
N HIS A 276 -0.09 -3.86 24.17
CA HIS A 276 0.79 -4.97 24.51
C HIS A 276 1.17 -5.76 23.25
N PRO A 277 2.31 -5.46 22.60
CA PRO A 277 2.81 -6.26 21.50
C PRO A 277 3.20 -7.66 21.97
N VAL A 278 2.73 -8.70 21.31
CA VAL A 278 2.97 -10.09 21.67
C VAL A 278 3.37 -10.89 20.44
N LEU A 279 4.62 -11.32 20.40
CA LEU A 279 5.08 -12.28 19.40
C LEU A 279 4.50 -13.66 19.72
N ILE A 280 3.85 -14.27 18.74
CA ILE A 280 3.27 -15.60 18.77
C ILE A 280 3.97 -16.49 17.74
N ALA A 281 4.07 -17.80 18.03
CA ALA A 281 4.65 -18.75 17.08
C ALA A 281 3.68 -19.07 15.93
N HIS A 282 2.41 -19.19 16.24
CA HIS A 282 1.30 -19.44 15.30
C HIS A 282 -0.03 -19.07 15.96
N GLU A 283 -1.13 -19.13 15.24
CA GLU A 283 -2.47 -18.72 15.72
C GLU A 283 -3.00 -19.54 16.91
N ASN A 284 -2.46 -20.73 17.17
CA ASN A 284 -2.83 -21.57 18.30
C ASN A 284 -1.82 -21.55 19.46
N ASP A 285 -0.97 -20.53 19.55
CA ASP A 285 0.02 -20.33 20.61
C ASP A 285 -0.66 -20.33 22.01
N ALA A 286 0.05 -20.82 23.03
CA ALA A 286 -0.43 -20.85 24.41
C ALA A 286 -0.79 -19.46 24.95
N LYS A 287 -0.11 -18.39 24.48
CA LYS A 287 -0.41 -17.00 24.84
C LYS A 287 -1.81 -16.58 24.37
N ILE A 288 -2.24 -17.07 23.20
CA ILE A 288 -3.58 -16.86 22.64
C ILE A 288 -4.61 -17.65 23.48
N LYS A 289 -4.37 -18.95 23.70
CA LYS A 289 -5.31 -19.84 24.42
C LYS A 289 -5.68 -19.33 25.80
N ARG A 290 -4.74 -18.65 26.52
CA ARG A 290 -5.01 -18.04 27.84
C ARG A 290 -6.07 -16.95 27.84
N LEU A 291 -6.37 -16.37 26.68
CA LEU A 291 -7.34 -15.29 26.49
C LEU A 291 -8.68 -15.77 25.94
N ALA A 292 -8.90 -17.09 25.84
CA ALA A 292 -10.14 -17.67 25.36
C ALA A 292 -11.36 -17.15 26.16
N GLY A 293 -12.38 -16.64 25.46
CA GLY A 293 -13.61 -16.11 26.04
C GLY A 293 -13.47 -14.84 26.89
N LYS A 294 -12.33 -14.11 26.76
CA LYS A 294 -12.06 -12.95 27.63
C LYS A 294 -12.12 -11.60 26.94
N LEU A 295 -12.05 -11.58 25.60
CA LEU A 295 -11.91 -10.33 24.87
C LEU A 295 -13.28 -9.76 24.48
N ASP A 296 -13.44 -8.46 24.68
CA ASP A 296 -14.61 -7.71 24.24
C ASP A 296 -14.67 -7.62 22.73
N ARG A 297 -13.51 -7.41 22.10
CA ARG A 297 -13.38 -7.23 20.65
C ARG A 297 -12.12 -7.83 20.10
N VAL A 298 -12.22 -8.40 18.90
CA VAL A 298 -11.08 -8.95 18.15
C VAL A 298 -11.13 -8.47 16.71
N LEU A 299 -10.05 -7.83 16.27
CA LEU A 299 -9.83 -7.50 14.87
C LEU A 299 -8.91 -8.57 14.25
N VAL A 300 -9.32 -9.10 13.11
CA VAL A 300 -8.52 -10.02 12.29
C VAL A 300 -8.33 -9.39 10.91
N ASP A 301 -7.25 -8.63 10.74
CA ASP A 301 -6.78 -8.19 9.42
C ASP A 301 -5.86 -9.29 8.87
N ALA A 302 -6.48 -10.30 8.27
CA ALA A 302 -5.82 -11.56 7.97
C ALA A 302 -4.77 -11.43 6.85
N PRO A 303 -3.68 -12.23 6.88
CA PRO A 303 -2.77 -12.32 5.76
C PRO A 303 -3.53 -12.80 4.53
N CYS A 304 -3.35 -12.11 3.41
CA CYS A 304 -4.09 -12.34 2.17
C CYS A 304 -3.23 -12.05 0.94
N SER A 305 -3.81 -12.19 -0.26
CA SER A 305 -3.13 -11.88 -1.52
C SER A 305 -2.68 -10.43 -1.64
N GLY A 306 -3.35 -9.51 -0.96
CA GLY A 306 -3.08 -8.07 -1.06
C GLY A 306 -3.54 -7.42 -2.37
N LEU A 307 -4.25 -8.13 -3.24
CA LEU A 307 -4.66 -7.63 -4.56
C LEU A 307 -5.54 -6.38 -4.51
N GLY A 308 -6.22 -6.10 -3.40
CA GLY A 308 -6.92 -4.82 -3.19
C GLY A 308 -5.98 -3.63 -2.98
N THR A 309 -4.66 -3.86 -2.83
CA THR A 309 -3.65 -2.80 -2.63
C THR A 309 -2.83 -2.48 -3.88
N LEU A 310 -3.23 -2.97 -5.06
CA LEU A 310 -2.48 -2.81 -6.33
C LEU A 310 -2.19 -1.35 -6.69
N ARG A 311 -3.03 -0.41 -6.30
CA ARG A 311 -2.76 1.02 -6.48
C ARG A 311 -1.46 1.47 -5.80
N ARG A 312 -1.08 0.83 -4.67
CA ARG A 312 0.16 1.09 -3.90
C ARG A 312 1.28 0.13 -4.28
N ASN A 313 0.94 -1.15 -4.49
CA ASN A 313 1.87 -2.25 -4.70
C ASN A 313 1.57 -2.97 -6.03
N PRO A 314 1.75 -2.31 -7.19
CA PRO A 314 1.37 -2.86 -8.49
C PRO A 314 2.19 -4.09 -8.91
N ASP A 315 3.38 -4.29 -8.31
CA ASP A 315 4.20 -5.47 -8.52
C ASP A 315 3.55 -6.75 -7.97
N MET A 316 2.64 -6.61 -7.02
CA MET A 316 2.03 -7.73 -6.32
C MET A 316 1.26 -8.65 -7.29
N LYS A 317 0.53 -8.12 -8.26
CA LYS A 317 -0.18 -8.92 -9.26
C LYS A 317 0.75 -9.80 -10.12
N TRP A 318 1.99 -9.37 -10.33
CA TRP A 318 3.00 -10.10 -11.11
C TRP A 318 3.77 -11.16 -10.31
N ARG A 319 3.67 -11.09 -8.97
CA ARG A 319 4.37 -11.98 -8.03
C ARG A 319 3.47 -13.06 -7.43
N GLN A 320 2.15 -12.87 -7.48
CA GLN A 320 1.17 -13.83 -6.98
C GLN A 320 0.91 -14.93 -7.99
N HIS A 321 0.66 -16.12 -7.48
CA HIS A 321 0.21 -17.26 -8.25
C HIS A 321 -1.14 -17.77 -7.73
N GLU A 322 -1.92 -18.42 -8.58
CA GLU A 322 -3.25 -18.90 -8.22
C GLU A 322 -3.24 -19.88 -7.03
N LYS A 323 -2.23 -20.75 -6.96
CA LYS A 323 -2.03 -21.68 -5.84
C LYS A 323 -1.87 -20.97 -4.49
N ASP A 324 -1.27 -19.77 -4.47
CA ASP A 324 -1.03 -19.01 -3.23
C ASP A 324 -2.35 -18.61 -2.58
N ILE A 325 -3.42 -18.40 -3.37
CA ILE A 325 -4.75 -18.05 -2.87
C ILE A 325 -5.34 -19.19 -2.04
N GLN A 326 -5.20 -20.43 -2.48
CA GLN A 326 -5.74 -21.60 -1.75
C GLN A 326 -5.02 -21.81 -0.42
N GLU A 327 -3.69 -21.66 -0.40
CA GLU A 327 -2.90 -21.74 0.83
C GLU A 327 -3.29 -20.62 1.81
N LEU A 328 -3.47 -19.39 1.31
CA LEU A 328 -3.92 -18.25 2.11
C LEU A 328 -5.31 -18.47 2.69
N ASN A 329 -6.26 -19.00 1.91
CA ASN A 329 -7.63 -19.29 2.38
C ASN A 329 -7.63 -20.30 3.53
N THR A 330 -6.85 -21.38 3.42
CA THR A 330 -6.69 -22.38 4.48
C THR A 330 -6.14 -21.74 5.77
N LYS A 331 -5.11 -20.92 5.63
CA LYS A 331 -4.49 -20.20 6.74
C LYS A 331 -5.45 -19.19 7.38
N GLN A 332 -6.20 -18.46 6.58
CA GLN A 332 -7.22 -17.51 7.05
C GLN A 332 -8.30 -18.20 7.86
N GLY A 333 -8.78 -19.37 7.42
CA GLY A 333 -9.75 -20.19 8.16
C GLY A 333 -9.22 -20.58 9.55
N SER A 334 -7.97 -21.04 9.64
CA SER A 334 -7.32 -21.39 10.91
C SER A 334 -7.18 -20.17 11.85
N ILE A 335 -6.73 -19.03 11.30
CA ILE A 335 -6.60 -17.78 12.06
C ILE A 335 -7.96 -17.32 12.58
N LEU A 336 -8.99 -17.29 11.73
CA LEU A 336 -10.34 -16.87 12.10
C LEU A 336 -10.91 -17.75 13.20
N ALA A 337 -10.81 -19.07 13.08
CA ALA A 337 -11.26 -20.03 14.07
C ALA A 337 -10.56 -19.84 15.43
N SER A 338 -9.27 -19.53 15.42
CA SER A 338 -8.52 -19.25 16.64
C SER A 338 -8.90 -17.90 17.28
N ALA A 339 -9.03 -16.86 16.48
CA ALA A 339 -9.42 -15.53 16.93
C ALA A 339 -10.85 -15.51 17.50
N ALA A 340 -11.79 -16.25 16.89
CA ALA A 340 -13.16 -16.36 17.38
C ALA A 340 -13.25 -16.90 18.79
N ARG A 341 -12.39 -17.83 19.16
CA ARG A 341 -12.33 -18.39 20.53
C ARG A 341 -11.96 -17.38 21.61
N LEU A 342 -11.37 -16.25 21.24
CA LEU A 342 -10.99 -15.21 22.20
C LEU A 342 -12.16 -14.34 22.63
N VAL A 343 -13.18 -14.24 21.77
CA VAL A 343 -14.33 -13.35 21.98
C VAL A 343 -15.21 -13.87 23.10
N LYS A 344 -15.52 -13.04 24.06
CA LYS A 344 -16.49 -13.35 25.12
C LYS A 344 -17.93 -13.34 24.58
N PRO A 345 -18.90 -13.98 25.27
CA PRO A 345 -20.31 -13.83 24.92
C PRO A 345 -20.72 -12.36 24.82
N GLY A 346 -21.42 -11.98 23.73
CA GLY A 346 -21.79 -10.59 23.45
C GLY A 346 -20.66 -9.69 22.93
N GLY A 347 -19.44 -10.21 22.79
CA GLY A 347 -18.33 -9.52 22.17
C GLY A 347 -18.43 -9.42 20.65
N ARG A 348 -17.49 -8.74 20.00
CA ARG A 348 -17.49 -8.52 18.55
C ARG A 348 -16.18 -8.99 17.93
N LEU A 349 -16.26 -9.70 16.81
CA LEU A 349 -15.14 -9.98 15.92
C LEU A 349 -15.38 -9.26 14.60
N VAL A 350 -14.32 -8.62 14.09
CA VAL A 350 -14.28 -8.08 12.73
C VAL A 350 -13.17 -8.80 11.98
N TYR A 351 -13.54 -9.45 10.87
CA TYR A 351 -12.63 -10.10 9.96
C TYR A 351 -12.50 -9.26 8.68
N ALA A 352 -11.28 -9.06 8.24
CA ALA A 352 -10.98 -8.29 7.04
C ALA A 352 -9.79 -8.86 6.28
N THR A 353 -9.78 -8.59 4.98
CA THR A 353 -8.64 -8.81 4.09
C THR A 353 -8.48 -7.62 3.15
N CYS A 354 -7.29 -7.41 2.64
CA CYS A 354 -7.05 -6.51 1.51
C CYS A 354 -6.94 -7.30 0.18
N SER A 355 -7.71 -8.39 0.05
CA SER A 355 -7.83 -9.20 -1.16
C SER A 355 -9.09 -8.81 -1.95
N LEU A 356 -9.04 -9.09 -3.26
CA LEU A 356 -10.20 -9.05 -4.16
C LEU A 356 -10.70 -10.45 -4.50
N LEU A 357 -9.94 -11.47 -4.11
CA LEU A 357 -10.18 -12.88 -4.43
C LEU A 357 -10.23 -13.70 -3.15
#